data_0b91f49896dc2ebca630eb923cd97bb9
#
_entry.id   0b91f49896dc2ebca630eb923cd97bb9
#
_cell.length_a   1.000
_cell.length_b   1.000
_cell.length_c   1.000
_cell.angle_alpha   90.00
_cell.angle_beta   90.00
_cell.angle_gamma   90.00
#
_symmetry.space_group_name_H-M   'P 1'
#
loop_
_entity.id
_entity.type
_entity.pdbx_description
1 polymer ?
#
loop_
_entity_poly.entity_id
_entity_poly.type
_entity_poly.pdbx_seq_one_letter_code
_entity_poly.pdbx_strand_id
1 'polypeptide(L)'
;MNSKIKLKWKIFADEYIRNGGNATQAYISAGYSENGANRSAQKLLSKTVISQYIAEKMEQIEKEQHRDIMSLAEIQERRSKIAKGEVVDGLGFAPDFSDQLKAMDSLEKVLMIAERQKVENEEKENREKAAMWTIPITDITSDFVAIYRTVHEAFAGEVDVHEIISKGGRGSIKSSFWGNLSYETIRQDPQAHVVYTRRYKVDLRSSVFNQFMKTVIRYHDLENWDFKQSPMCAVYKPTGQMVMFVGADKPISLKSFNVPFGYVKLLIHEECDEMAGVEQMDNIEDTFLRADTPALDIKIFNPPKSKNNFMNEYTEECQNKPQTRICHSYYYNVPEKWLGKRFFERADWFKIHKPLYYKNNYLGEVTGTGGGIFDNLEIRKISDEELMTFDTINHGLDFGYTHPQVFSQNYYDYETDTLYIFGEVYSKKCKNSTFARKIKKFMNVEIICDSARPDGIAEMQDWGFNAIGAKKRWGSGKGRDYCWEWLQRCNKIVIDPERCPNTEKEFIKAEHEQLPDGSFSDAYPDLEEDTIMANIYALNRIIMTSRRNDGLYDDDVEEEIVWK
;
A
#
# COMPACT_ATOMS: atom_id res chain seq x y z
N MET A 1 31.77 -8.52 -52.22
CA MET A 1 30.63 -7.63 -52.60
C MET A 1 30.94 -6.18 -52.30
N ASN A 2 31.82 -5.53 -53.07
CA ASN A 2 32.38 -4.23 -52.69
C ASN A 2 32.11 -3.15 -53.76
N SER A 3 30.85 -2.81 -54.05
CA SER A 3 30.64 -1.84 -55.10
C SER A 3 29.40 -0.93 -54.99
N LYS A 4 29.02 -0.46 -53.84
CA LYS A 4 27.93 0.59 -53.80
C LYS A 4 27.94 1.54 -52.60
N ILE A 5 29.04 1.63 -51.84
CA ILE A 5 29.12 2.71 -50.84
C ILE A 5 29.62 4.02 -51.49
N LYS A 6 28.91 5.14 -51.30
CA LYS A 6 29.33 6.45 -51.81
C LYS A 6 30.62 6.87 -51.14
N LEU A 7 31.57 7.49 -51.86
CA LEU A 7 32.88 7.90 -51.34
C LEU A 7 32.77 8.70 -50.01
N LYS A 8 31.87 9.66 -49.94
CA LYS A 8 31.66 10.45 -48.70
C LYS A 8 31.15 9.61 -47.52
N TRP A 9 30.39 8.56 -47.77
CA TRP A 9 29.93 7.64 -46.73
C TRP A 9 31.05 6.74 -46.23
N LYS A 10 31.96 6.39 -47.11
CA LYS A 10 33.16 5.63 -46.77
C LYS A 10 34.08 6.46 -45.90
N ILE A 11 34.35 7.72 -46.30
CA ILE A 11 35.16 8.66 -45.49
C ILE A 11 34.53 8.88 -44.11
N PHE A 12 33.23 9.06 -44.04
CA PHE A 12 32.50 9.17 -42.76
C PHE A 12 32.70 7.95 -41.87
N ALA A 13 32.56 6.76 -42.40
CA ALA A 13 32.72 5.50 -41.67
C ALA A 13 34.15 5.28 -41.18
N ASP A 14 35.15 5.54 -42.06
CA ASP A 14 36.58 5.44 -41.73
C ASP A 14 36.96 6.46 -40.63
N GLU A 15 36.47 7.71 -40.69
CA GLU A 15 36.67 8.73 -39.67
C GLU A 15 35.96 8.40 -38.34
N TYR A 16 34.77 7.78 -38.39
CA TYR A 16 34.02 7.31 -37.22
C TYR A 16 34.82 6.24 -36.46
N ILE A 17 35.41 5.29 -37.15
CA ILE A 17 36.29 4.27 -36.56
C ILE A 17 37.53 4.92 -35.95
N ARG A 18 38.18 5.84 -36.70
CA ARG A 18 39.45 6.49 -36.32
C ARG A 18 39.32 7.37 -35.09
N ASN A 19 38.19 8.04 -34.90
CA ASN A 19 37.98 8.97 -33.78
C ASN A 19 37.26 8.33 -32.56
N GLY A 20 37.22 7.01 -32.50
CA GLY A 20 36.65 6.29 -31.39
C GLY A 20 35.11 6.38 -31.24
N GLY A 21 34.40 6.54 -32.37
CA GLY A 21 32.94 6.53 -32.38
C GLY A 21 32.25 7.90 -32.31
N ASN A 22 32.99 9.01 -32.44
CA ASN A 22 32.38 10.32 -32.46
C ASN A 22 31.74 10.63 -33.82
N ALA A 23 30.45 10.35 -33.95
CA ALA A 23 29.70 10.50 -35.19
C ALA A 23 29.63 11.93 -35.71
N THR A 24 29.47 12.91 -34.83
CA THR A 24 29.37 14.33 -35.20
C THR A 24 30.68 14.82 -35.81
N GLN A 25 31.80 14.50 -35.19
CA GLN A 25 33.11 14.86 -35.69
C GLN A 25 33.45 14.16 -37.02
N ALA A 26 33.12 12.86 -37.13
CA ALA A 26 33.29 12.10 -38.34
C ALA A 26 32.48 12.68 -39.53
N TYR A 27 31.28 13.18 -39.26
CA TYR A 27 30.42 13.81 -40.26
C TYR A 27 31.05 15.11 -40.82
N ILE A 28 31.58 15.94 -39.92
CA ILE A 28 32.27 17.16 -40.30
C ILE A 28 33.55 16.86 -41.05
N SER A 29 34.37 15.91 -40.57
CA SER A 29 35.60 15.48 -41.22
C SER A 29 35.38 14.88 -42.59
N ALA A 30 34.21 14.26 -42.86
CA ALA A 30 33.80 13.78 -44.16
C ALA A 30 33.35 14.89 -45.15
N GLY A 31 33.49 16.17 -44.75
CA GLY A 31 33.17 17.33 -45.59
C GLY A 31 31.68 17.65 -45.69
N TYR A 32 30.90 17.33 -44.66
CA TYR A 32 29.51 17.76 -44.52
C TYR A 32 29.40 19.03 -43.64
N SER A 33 28.26 19.72 -43.77
CA SER A 33 28.01 20.97 -43.01
C SER A 33 27.95 20.75 -41.49
N GLU A 34 28.52 21.68 -40.72
CA GLU A 34 28.44 21.66 -39.27
C GLU A 34 27.03 21.91 -38.75
N ASN A 35 26.19 22.66 -39.47
CA ASN A 35 24.81 22.93 -39.10
C ASN A 35 23.96 21.64 -39.13
N GLY A 36 23.48 21.21 -37.96
CA GLY A 36 22.71 20.00 -37.80
C GLY A 36 23.51 18.70 -37.95
N ALA A 37 24.84 18.76 -37.80
CA ALA A 37 25.77 17.64 -37.96
C ALA A 37 25.40 16.44 -37.07
N ASN A 38 25.06 16.66 -35.79
CA ASN A 38 24.68 15.57 -34.87
C ASN A 38 23.50 14.75 -35.40
N ARG A 39 22.39 15.40 -35.75
CA ARG A 39 21.17 14.71 -36.25
C ARG A 39 21.44 14.01 -37.59
N SER A 40 22.23 14.61 -38.46
CA SER A 40 22.58 14.10 -39.77
C SER A 40 23.56 12.92 -39.71
N ALA A 41 24.52 12.97 -38.78
CA ALA A 41 25.44 11.87 -38.49
C ALA A 41 24.71 10.62 -37.99
N GLN A 42 23.76 10.78 -37.07
CA GLN A 42 22.93 9.67 -36.58
C GLN A 42 22.10 9.03 -37.70
N LYS A 43 21.54 9.84 -38.61
CA LYS A 43 20.85 9.34 -39.80
C LYS A 43 21.77 8.60 -40.80
N LEU A 44 23.06 8.95 -40.82
CA LEU A 44 24.02 8.19 -41.62
C LEU A 44 24.37 6.85 -40.99
N LEU A 45 24.62 6.82 -39.68
CA LEU A 45 24.90 5.57 -38.95
C LEU A 45 23.75 4.57 -39.04
N SER A 46 22.50 5.04 -39.03
CA SER A 46 21.32 4.16 -39.15
C SER A 46 21.15 3.53 -40.55
N LYS A 47 21.97 3.90 -41.53
CA LYS A 47 21.93 3.27 -42.89
C LYS A 47 22.65 1.93 -42.85
N THR A 48 21.93 0.84 -43.17
CA THR A 48 22.43 -0.54 -43.17
C THR A 48 23.77 -0.71 -43.89
N VAL A 49 23.97 0.00 -45.02
CA VAL A 49 25.22 -0.08 -45.83
C VAL A 49 26.42 0.52 -45.08
N ILE A 50 26.21 1.56 -44.23
CA ILE A 50 27.26 2.20 -43.47
C ILE A 50 27.58 1.39 -42.24
N SER A 51 26.56 0.93 -41.50
CA SER A 51 26.75 0.10 -40.30
C SER A 51 27.42 -1.24 -40.62
N GLN A 52 27.07 -1.88 -41.76
CA GLN A 52 27.76 -3.09 -42.22
C GLN A 52 29.22 -2.83 -42.57
N TYR A 53 29.53 -1.73 -43.28
CA TYR A 53 30.91 -1.36 -43.59
C TYR A 53 31.76 -1.10 -42.35
N ILE A 54 31.19 -0.42 -41.35
CA ILE A 54 31.86 -0.18 -40.06
C ILE A 54 32.14 -1.52 -39.36
N ALA A 55 31.15 -2.41 -39.29
CA ALA A 55 31.32 -3.72 -38.64
C ALA A 55 32.39 -4.57 -39.35
N GLU A 56 32.37 -4.68 -40.71
CA GLU A 56 33.38 -5.40 -41.49
C GLU A 56 34.79 -4.82 -41.28
N LYS A 57 34.92 -3.49 -41.21
CA LYS A 57 36.21 -2.82 -41.00
C LYS A 57 36.71 -3.02 -39.56
N MET A 58 35.85 -2.96 -38.54
CA MET A 58 36.24 -3.21 -37.16
C MET A 58 36.70 -4.67 -36.98
N GLU A 59 35.99 -5.63 -37.59
CA GLU A 59 36.40 -7.04 -37.59
C GLU A 59 37.76 -7.26 -38.29
N GLN A 60 38.04 -6.51 -39.36
CA GLN A 60 39.36 -6.57 -40.02
C GLN A 60 40.47 -6.00 -39.13
N ILE A 61 40.22 -4.85 -38.48
CA ILE A 61 41.17 -4.24 -37.54
C ILE A 61 41.44 -5.16 -36.36
N GLU A 62 40.40 -5.76 -35.80
CA GLU A 62 40.53 -6.77 -34.72
C GLU A 62 41.36 -7.98 -35.17
N LYS A 63 41.13 -8.49 -36.37
CA LYS A 63 41.91 -9.61 -36.95
C LYS A 63 43.37 -9.23 -37.24
N GLU A 64 43.66 -7.98 -37.63
CA GLU A 64 45.01 -7.46 -37.82
C GLU A 64 45.71 -7.19 -36.48
N GLN A 65 45.02 -6.66 -35.48
CA GLN A 65 45.56 -6.46 -34.13
C GLN A 65 45.78 -7.77 -33.38
N HIS A 66 44.95 -8.79 -33.61
CA HIS A 66 45.18 -10.14 -33.05
C HIS A 66 46.35 -10.89 -33.68
N ARG A 67 46.91 -10.47 -34.85
CA ARG A 67 48.08 -11.09 -35.42
C ARG A 67 49.41 -10.76 -34.72
N ASP A 68 49.46 -9.60 -34.03
CA ASP A 68 50.65 -9.13 -33.31
C ASP A 68 50.58 -9.35 -31.80
N ILE A 69 49.46 -9.78 -31.27
CA ILE A 69 49.28 -10.07 -29.84
C ILE A 69 49.14 -11.57 -29.67
N MET A 70 50.03 -12.16 -28.88
CA MET A 70 49.93 -13.60 -28.52
C MET A 70 48.57 -13.90 -27.93
N SER A 71 47.95 -14.97 -28.39
CA SER A 71 46.71 -15.47 -27.79
C SER A 71 46.91 -15.89 -26.33
N LEU A 72 45.86 -15.91 -25.53
CA LEU A 72 45.90 -16.34 -24.13
C LEU A 72 46.50 -17.74 -24.00
N ALA A 73 46.23 -18.64 -24.94
CA ALA A 73 46.79 -19.99 -24.97
C ALA A 73 48.30 -19.98 -25.26
N GLU A 74 48.76 -19.15 -26.22
CA GLU A 74 50.19 -18.99 -26.52
C GLU A 74 50.96 -18.33 -25.37
N ILE A 75 50.31 -17.38 -24.67
CA ILE A 75 50.85 -16.78 -23.46
C ILE A 75 50.98 -17.79 -22.32
N GLN A 76 49.93 -18.63 -22.11
CA GLN A 76 49.99 -19.72 -21.11
C GLN A 76 51.02 -20.77 -21.42
N GLU A 77 51.15 -21.15 -22.68
CA GLU A 77 52.18 -22.10 -23.13
C GLU A 77 53.58 -21.54 -22.91
N ARG A 78 53.83 -20.28 -23.29
CA ARG A 78 55.12 -19.62 -23.09
C ARG A 78 55.44 -19.40 -21.61
N ARG A 79 54.43 -19.10 -20.80
CA ARG A 79 54.55 -19.01 -19.32
C ARG A 79 54.96 -20.37 -18.72
N SER A 80 54.33 -21.45 -19.16
CA SER A 80 54.68 -22.78 -18.70
C SER A 80 56.15 -23.14 -19.07
N LYS A 81 56.56 -22.75 -20.26
CA LYS A 81 57.98 -22.94 -20.72
C LYS A 81 58.96 -22.09 -19.91
N ILE A 82 58.61 -20.84 -19.58
CA ILE A 82 59.44 -19.95 -18.72
C ILE A 82 59.50 -20.52 -17.29
N ALA A 83 58.36 -20.95 -16.72
CA ALA A 83 58.30 -21.54 -15.38
C ALA A 83 59.10 -22.83 -15.25
N LYS A 84 59.24 -23.58 -16.34
CA LYS A 84 60.06 -24.81 -16.44
C LYS A 84 61.53 -24.56 -16.78
N GLY A 85 61.92 -23.27 -17.03
CA GLY A 85 63.27 -22.92 -17.45
C GLY A 85 63.61 -23.34 -18.89
N GLU A 86 62.62 -23.62 -19.73
CA GLU A 86 62.78 -24.11 -21.11
C GLU A 86 63.00 -22.98 -22.14
N VAL A 87 62.84 -21.70 -21.73
CA VAL A 87 63.10 -20.54 -22.59
C VAL A 87 64.48 -19.98 -22.29
N VAL A 88 65.31 -19.85 -23.31
CA VAL A 88 66.62 -19.24 -23.23
C VAL A 88 66.70 -17.98 -24.09
N ASP A 89 67.49 -16.98 -23.68
CA ASP A 89 67.77 -15.79 -24.47
C ASP A 89 68.66 -16.08 -25.69
N GLY A 90 68.93 -15.04 -26.51
CA GLY A 90 69.78 -15.19 -27.69
C GLY A 90 71.25 -15.56 -27.39
N LEU A 91 71.64 -15.60 -26.13
CA LEU A 91 72.98 -15.98 -25.63
C LEU A 91 72.96 -17.36 -24.91
N GLY A 92 71.78 -17.99 -24.79
CA GLY A 92 71.62 -19.32 -24.18
C GLY A 92 71.39 -19.29 -22.67
N PHE A 93 71.07 -18.13 -22.07
CA PHE A 93 70.75 -18.06 -20.62
C PHE A 93 69.26 -18.11 -20.39
N ALA A 94 68.84 -18.90 -19.41
CA ALA A 94 67.46 -18.92 -18.95
C ALA A 94 67.14 -17.64 -18.13
N PRO A 95 65.90 -17.09 -18.17
CA PRO A 95 65.49 -15.98 -17.33
C PRO A 95 65.69 -16.29 -15.86
N ASP A 96 66.07 -15.29 -15.07
CA ASP A 96 66.18 -15.50 -13.64
C ASP A 96 64.80 -15.70 -12.99
N PHE A 97 64.78 -16.22 -11.77
CA PHE A 97 63.55 -16.56 -11.05
C PHE A 97 62.71 -15.31 -10.76
N SER A 98 63.32 -14.12 -10.60
CA SER A 98 62.62 -12.84 -10.37
C SER A 98 61.88 -12.37 -11.61
N ASP A 99 62.45 -12.52 -12.79
CA ASP A 99 61.81 -12.12 -14.06
C ASP A 99 60.71 -13.09 -14.46
N GLN A 100 60.89 -14.38 -14.13
CA GLN A 100 59.81 -15.37 -14.27
C GLN A 100 58.62 -15.05 -13.39
N LEU A 101 58.80 -14.69 -12.10
CA LEU A 101 57.74 -14.29 -11.17
C LEU A 101 56.99 -13.03 -11.64
N LYS A 102 57.72 -11.99 -12.09
CA LYS A 102 57.09 -10.74 -12.61
C LYS A 102 56.24 -11.00 -13.84
N ALA A 103 56.69 -11.85 -14.74
CA ALA A 103 55.89 -12.24 -15.91
C ALA A 103 54.63 -13.01 -15.50
N MET A 104 54.72 -13.87 -14.47
CA MET A 104 53.60 -14.61 -13.92
C MET A 104 52.54 -13.66 -13.31
N ASP A 105 52.93 -12.73 -12.43
CA ASP A 105 52.03 -11.77 -11.79
C ASP A 105 51.32 -10.84 -12.80
N SER A 106 52.05 -10.42 -13.84
CA SER A 106 51.44 -9.59 -14.90
C SER A 106 50.38 -10.33 -15.69
N LEU A 107 50.59 -11.60 -15.97
CA LEU A 107 49.64 -12.44 -16.71
C LEU A 107 48.41 -12.82 -15.88
N GLU A 108 48.60 -13.07 -14.58
CA GLU A 108 47.46 -13.32 -13.66
C GLU A 108 46.55 -12.13 -13.56
N LYS A 109 47.07 -10.89 -13.53
CA LYS A 109 46.28 -9.65 -13.57
C LYS A 109 45.52 -9.50 -14.87
N VAL A 110 46.10 -9.79 -16.02
CA VAL A 110 45.43 -9.73 -17.33
C VAL A 110 44.30 -10.75 -17.43
N LEU A 111 44.51 -11.99 -16.92
CA LEU A 111 43.51 -13.04 -16.85
C LEU A 111 42.33 -12.66 -15.97
N MET A 112 42.57 -12.11 -14.79
CA MET A 112 41.54 -11.64 -13.88
C MET A 112 40.69 -10.50 -14.49
N ILE A 113 41.32 -9.59 -15.26
CA ILE A 113 40.60 -8.53 -15.96
C ILE A 113 39.73 -9.11 -17.07
N ALA A 114 40.24 -10.05 -17.86
CA ALA A 114 39.49 -10.67 -18.95
C ALA A 114 38.30 -11.52 -18.42
N GLU A 115 38.48 -12.24 -17.32
CA GLU A 115 37.37 -12.97 -16.65
C GLU A 115 36.31 -12.00 -16.13
N ARG A 116 36.70 -10.91 -15.47
CA ARG A 116 35.76 -9.87 -15.04
C ARG A 116 34.93 -9.30 -16.21
N GLN A 117 35.60 -8.94 -17.30
CA GLN A 117 34.92 -8.41 -18.48
C GLN A 117 33.96 -9.43 -19.11
N LYS A 118 34.34 -10.73 -19.10
CA LYS A 118 33.45 -11.78 -19.59
C LYS A 118 32.19 -11.91 -18.73
N VAL A 119 32.35 -11.91 -17.40
CA VAL A 119 31.24 -11.95 -16.44
C VAL A 119 30.34 -10.72 -16.60
N GLU A 120 30.91 -9.52 -16.68
CA GLU A 120 30.15 -8.27 -16.90
C GLU A 120 29.38 -8.26 -18.22
N ASN A 121 29.93 -8.80 -19.30
CA ASN A 121 29.25 -8.90 -20.59
C ASN A 121 28.12 -9.95 -20.57
N GLU A 122 28.35 -11.11 -19.95
CA GLU A 122 27.31 -12.14 -19.73
C GLU A 122 26.16 -11.60 -18.85
N GLU A 123 26.47 -10.88 -17.80
CA GLU A 123 25.48 -10.20 -16.95
C GLU A 123 24.69 -9.14 -17.75
N LYS A 124 25.34 -8.36 -18.60
CA LYS A 124 24.69 -7.35 -19.45
C LYS A 124 23.75 -8.00 -20.45
N GLU A 125 24.19 -9.06 -21.15
CA GLU A 125 23.34 -9.81 -22.08
C GLU A 125 22.14 -10.46 -21.38
N ASN A 126 22.34 -11.00 -20.19
CA ASN A 126 21.27 -11.57 -19.37
C ASN A 126 20.29 -10.50 -18.90
N ARG A 127 20.78 -9.28 -18.53
CA ARG A 127 19.92 -8.13 -18.19
C ARG A 127 19.06 -7.71 -19.38
N GLU A 128 19.64 -7.63 -20.58
CA GLU A 128 18.89 -7.26 -21.80
C GLU A 128 17.83 -8.32 -22.17
N LYS A 129 18.11 -9.61 -21.99
CA LYS A 129 17.13 -10.70 -22.19
C LYS A 129 16.03 -10.72 -21.12
N ALA A 130 16.35 -10.32 -19.89
CA ALA A 130 15.38 -10.25 -18.79
C ALA A 130 14.33 -9.14 -18.98
N ALA A 131 14.71 -8.02 -19.59
CA ALA A 131 13.92 -6.79 -19.70
C ALA A 131 12.73 -6.84 -20.69
N MET A 132 12.34 -7.99 -21.24
CA MET A 132 11.32 -8.07 -22.30
C MET A 132 10.08 -8.89 -21.95
N TRP A 133 9.92 -9.37 -20.72
CA TRP A 133 8.79 -10.21 -20.37
C TRP A 133 7.64 -9.39 -19.73
N THR A 134 6.42 -9.62 -20.19
CA THR A 134 5.19 -9.02 -19.65
C THR A 134 4.16 -10.08 -19.33
N ILE A 135 3.28 -9.80 -18.36
CA ILE A 135 2.16 -10.69 -18.02
C ILE A 135 1.27 -10.86 -19.27
N PRO A 136 0.98 -12.10 -19.70
CA PRO A 136 0.00 -12.31 -20.76
C PRO A 136 -1.34 -11.70 -20.40
N ILE A 137 -1.94 -10.93 -21.29
CA ILE A 137 -3.23 -10.25 -21.04
C ILE A 137 -4.34 -11.24 -20.65
N THR A 138 -4.24 -12.49 -21.09
CA THR A 138 -5.14 -13.58 -20.71
C THR A 138 -5.06 -13.98 -19.23
N ASP A 139 -4.01 -13.57 -18.53
CA ASP A 139 -3.76 -13.86 -17.12
C ASP A 139 -4.16 -12.69 -16.21
N ILE A 140 -4.72 -11.62 -16.80
CA ILE A 140 -5.23 -10.44 -16.10
C ILE A 140 -6.75 -10.44 -16.21
N THR A 141 -7.46 -10.46 -15.06
CA THR A 141 -8.92 -10.30 -15.06
C THR A 141 -9.31 -8.83 -15.20
N SER A 142 -10.58 -8.59 -15.59
CA SER A 142 -11.09 -7.24 -15.83
C SER A 142 -10.86 -6.27 -14.66
N ASP A 143 -10.95 -6.76 -13.42
CA ASP A 143 -10.76 -5.92 -12.22
C ASP A 143 -9.34 -5.35 -12.11
N PHE A 144 -8.35 -6.05 -12.66
CA PHE A 144 -6.95 -5.65 -12.55
C PHE A 144 -6.41 -4.90 -13.78
N VAL A 145 -7.16 -4.79 -14.89
CA VAL A 145 -6.68 -4.13 -16.12
C VAL A 145 -6.30 -2.66 -15.86
N ALA A 146 -7.15 -1.92 -15.15
CA ALA A 146 -6.88 -0.52 -14.84
C ALA A 146 -5.68 -0.38 -13.90
N ILE A 147 -5.58 -1.23 -12.87
CA ILE A 147 -4.48 -1.22 -11.91
C ILE A 147 -3.16 -1.64 -12.58
N TYR A 148 -3.18 -2.64 -13.45
CA TYR A 148 -2.00 -3.04 -14.21
C TYR A 148 -1.44 -1.88 -15.03
N ARG A 149 -2.30 -1.11 -15.71
CA ARG A 149 -1.90 0.11 -16.42
C ARG A 149 -1.33 1.16 -15.47
N THR A 150 -2.02 1.45 -14.36
CA THR A 150 -1.56 2.42 -13.36
C THR A 150 -0.18 2.07 -12.79
N VAL A 151 0.11 0.78 -12.55
CA VAL A 151 1.42 0.35 -12.07
C VAL A 151 2.51 0.67 -13.09
N HIS A 152 2.28 0.41 -14.37
CA HIS A 152 3.26 0.73 -15.43
C HIS A 152 3.45 2.24 -15.60
N GLU A 153 2.37 3.02 -15.56
CA GLU A 153 2.40 4.48 -15.62
C GLU A 153 3.15 5.06 -14.39
N ALA A 154 2.95 4.50 -13.19
CA ALA A 154 3.67 4.88 -11.98
C ALA A 154 5.16 4.54 -12.08
N PHE A 155 5.51 3.34 -12.57
CA PHE A 155 6.91 2.95 -12.79
C PHE A 155 7.62 3.77 -13.87
N ALA A 156 6.87 4.31 -14.83
CA ALA A 156 7.36 5.24 -15.83
C ALA A 156 7.45 6.70 -15.33
N GLY A 157 6.92 6.99 -14.13
CA GLY A 157 6.83 8.35 -13.59
C GLY A 157 5.78 9.22 -14.28
N GLU A 158 4.82 8.61 -14.97
CA GLU A 158 3.75 9.32 -15.70
C GLU A 158 2.58 9.72 -14.79
N VAL A 159 2.40 9.01 -13.67
CA VAL A 159 1.38 9.30 -12.65
C VAL A 159 2.01 9.29 -11.26
N ASP A 160 1.52 10.19 -10.39
CA ASP A 160 1.94 10.31 -8.98
C ASP A 160 1.11 9.34 -8.12
N VAL A 161 1.43 8.05 -8.20
CA VAL A 161 0.83 6.98 -7.40
C VAL A 161 1.92 6.24 -6.66
N HIS A 162 1.76 6.13 -5.34
CA HIS A 162 2.73 5.52 -4.43
C HIS A 162 2.14 4.29 -3.73
N GLU A 163 0.82 4.24 -3.60
CA GLU A 163 0.12 3.22 -2.84
C GLU A 163 -1.05 2.61 -3.63
N ILE A 164 -1.22 1.29 -3.51
CA ILE A 164 -2.39 0.59 -4.05
C ILE A 164 -3.00 -0.30 -2.96
N ILE A 165 -4.25 -0.03 -2.63
CA ILE A 165 -5.05 -0.86 -1.73
C ILE A 165 -5.83 -1.88 -2.57
N SER A 166 -5.46 -3.16 -2.48
CA SER A 166 -6.05 -4.26 -3.24
C SER A 166 -6.95 -5.11 -2.35
N LYS A 167 -8.25 -4.78 -2.32
CA LYS A 167 -9.24 -5.49 -1.52
C LYS A 167 -10.15 -6.38 -2.35
N GLY A 168 -10.83 -7.34 -1.71
CA GLY A 168 -11.81 -8.20 -2.38
C GLY A 168 -12.06 -9.49 -1.61
N GLY A 169 -13.11 -10.22 -1.98
CA GLY A 169 -13.47 -11.48 -1.36
C GLY A 169 -12.56 -12.65 -1.72
N ARG A 170 -12.90 -13.82 -1.18
CA ARG A 170 -12.21 -15.07 -1.52
C ARG A 170 -12.39 -15.42 -2.99
N GLY A 171 -11.32 -15.94 -3.61
CA GLY A 171 -11.33 -16.32 -5.02
C GLY A 171 -11.20 -15.16 -6.00
N SER A 172 -11.05 -13.91 -5.54
CA SER A 172 -10.86 -12.74 -6.42
C SER A 172 -9.42 -12.61 -6.97
N ILE A 173 -8.56 -13.62 -6.74
CA ILE A 173 -7.20 -13.80 -7.28
C ILE A 173 -6.19 -12.67 -7.03
N LYS A 174 -6.41 -11.82 -6.01
CA LYS A 174 -5.48 -10.72 -5.65
C LYS A 174 -4.03 -11.18 -5.55
N SER A 175 -3.74 -12.14 -4.66
CA SER A 175 -2.37 -12.64 -4.44
C SER A 175 -1.75 -13.25 -5.71
N SER A 176 -2.57 -13.84 -6.59
CA SER A 176 -2.08 -14.37 -7.88
C SER A 176 -1.70 -13.25 -8.85
N PHE A 177 -2.49 -12.19 -8.93
CA PHE A 177 -2.19 -11.03 -9.76
C PHE A 177 -0.89 -10.35 -9.31
N TRP A 178 -0.76 -10.06 -8.01
CA TRP A 178 0.43 -9.44 -7.46
C TRP A 178 1.67 -10.34 -7.52
N GLY A 179 1.49 -11.66 -7.44
CA GLY A 179 2.55 -12.63 -7.70
C GLY A 179 3.05 -12.59 -9.15
N ASN A 180 2.14 -12.50 -10.14
CA ASN A 180 2.49 -12.33 -11.55
C ASN A 180 3.22 -11.00 -11.78
N LEU A 181 2.73 -9.91 -11.18
CA LEU A 181 3.35 -8.59 -11.31
C LEU A 181 4.73 -8.53 -10.65
N SER A 182 4.92 -9.21 -9.52
CA SER A 182 6.25 -9.35 -8.90
C SER A 182 7.24 -10.08 -9.81
N TYR A 183 6.79 -11.14 -10.46
CA TYR A 183 7.59 -11.86 -11.46
C TYR A 183 7.95 -10.95 -12.65
N GLU A 184 6.97 -10.22 -13.19
CA GLU A 184 7.19 -9.26 -14.28
C GLU A 184 8.17 -8.16 -13.87
N THR A 185 8.03 -7.60 -12.67
CA THR A 185 8.92 -6.54 -12.14
C THR A 185 10.38 -6.99 -12.12
N ILE A 186 10.65 -8.22 -11.64
CA ILE A 186 12.00 -8.80 -11.66
C ILE A 186 12.50 -8.99 -13.10
N ARG A 187 11.61 -9.36 -14.03
CA ARG A 187 11.97 -9.64 -15.42
C ARG A 187 12.15 -8.40 -16.28
N GLN A 188 11.56 -7.27 -15.90
CA GLN A 188 11.63 -6.00 -16.66
C GLN A 188 12.70 -5.05 -16.16
N ASP A 189 12.99 -5.05 -14.86
CA ASP A 189 13.90 -4.09 -14.25
C ASP A 189 15.02 -4.82 -13.49
N PRO A 190 16.23 -4.93 -14.07
CA PRO A 190 17.33 -5.71 -13.48
C PRO A 190 17.88 -5.16 -12.15
N GLN A 191 17.45 -3.98 -11.72
CA GLN A 191 17.82 -3.38 -10.44
C GLN A 191 16.71 -3.51 -9.37
N ALA A 192 15.51 -3.94 -9.78
CA ALA A 192 14.36 -4.04 -8.91
C ALA A 192 14.40 -5.28 -8.01
N HIS A 193 14.03 -5.11 -6.76
CA HIS A 193 13.70 -6.17 -5.82
C HIS A 193 12.24 -6.06 -5.40
N VAL A 194 11.69 -7.14 -4.88
CA VAL A 194 10.31 -7.20 -4.35
C VAL A 194 10.34 -7.69 -2.91
N VAL A 195 9.54 -7.09 -2.04
CA VAL A 195 9.40 -7.49 -0.64
C VAL A 195 7.95 -7.84 -0.37
N TYR A 196 7.72 -9.03 0.14
CA TYR A 196 6.44 -9.43 0.72
C TYR A 196 6.53 -9.40 2.23
N THR A 197 5.53 -8.81 2.87
CA THR A 197 5.39 -8.84 4.32
C THR A 197 4.06 -9.45 4.74
N ARG A 198 4.06 -10.08 5.89
CA ARG A 198 2.87 -10.55 6.60
C ARG A 198 3.12 -10.39 8.10
N ARG A 199 2.06 -10.30 8.90
CA ARG A 199 2.19 -10.12 10.36
C ARG A 199 3.15 -11.14 10.97
N TYR A 200 2.94 -12.44 10.71
CA TYR A 200 3.74 -13.52 11.28
C TYR A 200 4.61 -14.21 10.22
N LYS A 201 5.91 -14.36 10.54
CA LYS A 201 6.87 -15.01 9.65
C LYS A 201 6.51 -16.46 9.33
N VAL A 202 5.90 -17.19 10.26
CA VAL A 202 5.53 -18.60 10.09
C VAL A 202 4.52 -18.82 8.96
N ASP A 203 3.65 -17.84 8.70
CA ASP A 203 2.58 -17.93 7.71
C ASP A 203 3.06 -17.65 6.28
N LEU A 204 4.20 -16.98 6.12
CA LEU A 204 4.76 -16.62 4.82
C LEU A 204 5.06 -17.83 3.93
N ARG A 205 5.54 -18.93 4.52
CA ARG A 205 5.93 -20.13 3.77
C ARG A 205 4.72 -20.81 3.13
N SER A 206 3.63 -20.97 3.88
CA SER A 206 2.43 -21.66 3.41
C SER A 206 1.58 -20.80 2.48
N SER A 207 1.76 -19.48 2.51
CA SER A 207 1.00 -18.51 1.73
C SER A 207 1.82 -17.95 0.55
N VAL A 208 2.36 -16.76 0.69
CA VAL A 208 2.95 -15.97 -0.41
C VAL A 208 4.21 -16.58 -1.02
N PHE A 209 5.07 -17.24 -0.24
CA PHE A 209 6.25 -17.90 -0.79
C PHE A 209 5.87 -19.03 -1.76
N ASN A 210 4.95 -19.91 -1.34
CA ASN A 210 4.45 -20.97 -2.20
C ASN A 210 3.64 -20.41 -3.37
N GLN A 211 2.91 -19.31 -3.18
CA GLN A 211 2.16 -18.64 -4.24
C GLN A 211 3.10 -18.09 -5.31
N PHE A 212 4.17 -17.43 -4.92
CA PHE A 212 5.17 -16.93 -5.86
C PHE A 212 5.90 -18.07 -6.60
N MET A 213 6.22 -19.16 -5.90
CA MET A 213 6.78 -20.36 -6.54
C MET A 213 5.84 -20.93 -7.61
N LYS A 214 4.52 -20.99 -7.33
CA LYS A 214 3.53 -21.42 -8.34
C LYS A 214 3.49 -20.49 -9.54
N THR A 215 3.68 -19.19 -9.36
CA THR A 215 3.80 -18.22 -10.45
C THR A 215 5.00 -18.54 -11.35
N VAL A 216 6.16 -18.77 -10.75
CA VAL A 216 7.39 -19.14 -11.50
C VAL A 216 7.21 -20.46 -12.26
N ILE A 217 6.59 -21.48 -11.63
CA ILE A 217 6.30 -22.77 -12.26
C ILE A 217 5.33 -22.59 -13.44
N ARG A 218 4.28 -21.75 -13.29
CA ARG A 218 3.31 -21.44 -14.34
C ARG A 218 3.99 -20.90 -15.60
N TYR A 219 5.00 -20.06 -15.43
CA TYR A 219 5.75 -19.46 -16.53
C TYR A 219 6.95 -20.30 -16.98
N HIS A 220 7.04 -21.56 -16.52
CA HIS A 220 8.08 -22.53 -16.92
C HIS A 220 9.52 -22.01 -16.72
N ASP A 221 9.76 -21.19 -15.68
CA ASP A 221 11.02 -20.48 -15.45
C ASP A 221 11.76 -20.96 -14.18
N LEU A 222 11.36 -22.10 -13.62
CA LEU A 222 11.90 -22.59 -12.34
C LEU A 222 13.41 -22.80 -12.34
N GLU A 223 13.99 -23.13 -13.47
CA GLU A 223 15.43 -23.33 -13.66
C GLU A 223 16.25 -22.05 -13.40
N ASN A 224 15.67 -20.88 -13.65
CA ASN A 224 16.29 -19.58 -13.44
C ASN A 224 16.12 -19.03 -12.02
N TRP A 225 15.49 -19.78 -11.13
CA TRP A 225 15.22 -19.34 -9.76
C TRP A 225 15.85 -20.26 -8.72
N ASP A 226 16.30 -19.66 -7.60
CA ASP A 226 16.75 -20.36 -6.41
C ASP A 226 15.87 -19.95 -5.21
N PHE A 227 15.09 -20.92 -4.70
CA PHE A 227 14.15 -20.72 -3.60
C PHE A 227 14.79 -21.13 -2.27
N LYS A 228 15.07 -20.14 -1.41
CA LYS A 228 15.72 -20.33 -0.10
C LYS A 228 14.71 -20.17 1.03
N GLN A 229 14.82 -21.01 2.04
CA GLN A 229 13.95 -20.99 3.22
C GLN A 229 14.54 -20.18 4.40
N SER A 230 15.85 -19.98 4.43
CA SER A 230 16.54 -19.23 5.47
C SER A 230 17.79 -18.53 4.90
N PRO A 231 17.78 -17.20 4.71
CA PRO A 231 16.59 -16.32 4.77
C PRO A 231 15.55 -16.72 3.73
N MET A 232 14.26 -16.45 4.00
CA MET A 232 13.19 -16.81 3.06
C MET A 232 13.17 -15.84 1.89
N CYS A 233 13.62 -16.31 0.73
CA CYS A 233 13.67 -15.51 -0.49
C CYS A 233 13.69 -16.40 -1.75
N ALA A 234 13.31 -15.82 -2.88
CA ALA A 234 13.52 -16.37 -4.21
C ALA A 234 14.53 -15.49 -4.94
N VAL A 235 15.61 -16.07 -5.42
CA VAL A 235 16.68 -15.36 -6.14
C VAL A 235 16.58 -15.69 -7.62
N TYR A 236 16.47 -14.66 -8.46
CA TYR A 236 16.55 -14.80 -9.90
C TYR A 236 18.02 -14.91 -10.31
N LYS A 237 18.45 -16.12 -10.71
CA LYS A 237 19.87 -16.46 -10.95
C LYS A 237 20.56 -15.59 -12.00
N PRO A 238 19.90 -15.22 -13.14
CA PRO A 238 20.57 -14.45 -14.17
C PRO A 238 21.09 -13.09 -13.74
N THR A 239 20.42 -12.43 -12.78
CA THR A 239 20.74 -11.07 -12.35
C THR A 239 21.02 -10.94 -10.85
N GLY A 240 20.70 -11.97 -10.06
CA GLY A 240 20.85 -11.94 -8.61
C GLY A 240 19.77 -11.17 -7.84
N GLN A 241 18.74 -10.68 -8.51
CA GLN A 241 17.62 -10.00 -7.89
C GLN A 241 16.84 -10.92 -6.95
N MET A 242 16.13 -10.34 -6.00
CA MET A 242 15.46 -11.09 -4.95
C MET A 242 13.99 -10.72 -4.81
N VAL A 243 13.16 -11.73 -4.62
CA VAL A 243 11.84 -11.60 -3.99
C VAL A 243 11.97 -12.10 -2.56
N MET A 244 11.80 -11.21 -1.59
CA MET A 244 12.04 -11.46 -0.17
C MET A 244 10.72 -11.61 0.58
N PHE A 245 10.69 -12.49 1.60
CA PHE A 245 9.51 -12.77 2.40
C PHE A 245 9.83 -12.52 3.87
N VAL A 246 9.24 -11.49 4.46
CA VAL A 246 9.65 -10.93 5.75
C VAL A 246 8.46 -10.84 6.71
N GLY A 247 8.59 -11.38 7.92
CA GLY A 247 7.57 -11.22 8.97
C GLY A 247 7.67 -9.87 9.65
N ALA A 248 6.52 -9.25 9.91
CA ALA A 248 6.43 -7.97 10.63
C ALA A 248 6.46 -8.14 12.16
N ASP A 249 6.47 -9.38 12.66
CA ASP A 249 6.49 -9.72 14.09
C ASP A 249 7.79 -9.35 14.81
N LYS A 250 8.87 -9.03 14.07
CA LYS A 250 10.16 -8.64 14.63
C LYS A 250 10.69 -7.34 14.00
N PRO A 251 10.22 -6.17 14.42
CA PRO A 251 10.59 -4.88 13.84
C PRO A 251 12.11 -4.60 13.84
N ILE A 252 12.85 -5.10 14.86
CA ILE A 252 14.30 -4.88 14.96
C ILE A 252 15.07 -5.58 13.83
N SER A 253 14.60 -6.75 13.38
CA SER A 253 15.21 -7.47 12.27
C SER A 253 14.97 -6.82 10.91
N LEU A 254 13.92 -6.01 10.77
CA LEU A 254 13.59 -5.28 9.56
C LEU A 254 14.57 -4.12 9.32
N LYS A 255 14.95 -3.39 10.37
CA LYS A 255 15.83 -2.20 10.27
C LYS A 255 17.24 -2.47 9.73
N SER A 256 17.70 -3.73 9.77
CA SER A 256 19.01 -4.16 9.26
C SER A 256 18.95 -4.82 7.88
N PHE A 257 17.77 -4.86 7.26
CA PHE A 257 17.57 -5.53 5.99
C PHE A 257 17.93 -4.58 4.83
N ASN A 258 18.93 -4.95 4.04
CA ASN A 258 19.30 -4.23 2.83
C ASN A 258 19.33 -5.19 1.64
N VAL A 259 18.92 -4.70 0.49
CA VAL A 259 19.13 -5.40 -0.78
C VAL A 259 20.62 -5.33 -1.16
N PRO A 260 21.17 -6.36 -1.80
CA PRO A 260 22.61 -6.39 -2.13
C PRO A 260 23.02 -5.36 -3.20
N PHE A 261 22.07 -4.90 -4.00
CA PHE A 261 22.21 -3.88 -5.03
C PHE A 261 20.84 -3.33 -5.40
N GLY A 262 20.76 -2.30 -6.26
CA GLY A 262 19.50 -1.78 -6.76
C GLY A 262 18.58 -1.24 -5.66
N TYR A 263 17.28 -1.49 -5.80
CA TYR A 263 16.24 -0.94 -4.92
C TYR A 263 15.00 -1.86 -4.83
N VAL A 264 14.20 -1.67 -3.80
CA VAL A 264 12.89 -2.30 -3.69
C VAL A 264 11.89 -1.49 -4.53
N LYS A 265 11.28 -2.13 -5.52
CA LYS A 265 10.31 -1.51 -6.43
C LYS A 265 8.86 -1.83 -6.08
N LEU A 266 8.62 -2.99 -5.47
CA LEU A 266 7.33 -3.40 -4.92
C LEU A 266 7.51 -3.83 -3.47
N LEU A 267 6.78 -3.18 -2.58
CA LEU A 267 6.54 -3.62 -1.22
C LEU A 267 5.09 -4.11 -1.14
N ILE A 268 4.88 -5.34 -0.70
CA ILE A 268 3.56 -5.98 -0.70
C ILE A 268 3.23 -6.48 0.70
N HIS A 269 2.20 -5.91 1.30
CA HIS A 269 1.63 -6.33 2.57
C HIS A 269 0.48 -7.31 2.31
N GLU A 270 0.70 -8.58 2.58
CA GLU A 270 -0.31 -9.64 2.40
C GLU A 270 -1.09 -9.84 3.70
N GLU A 271 -2.43 -9.95 3.58
CA GLU A 271 -3.36 -10.01 4.71
C GLU A 271 -3.10 -8.88 5.72
N CYS A 272 -2.99 -7.65 5.19
CA CYS A 272 -2.59 -6.48 5.98
C CYS A 272 -3.59 -6.09 7.08
N ASP A 273 -4.82 -6.56 7.02
CA ASP A 273 -5.83 -6.46 8.09
C ASP A 273 -5.44 -7.21 9.38
N GLU A 274 -4.47 -8.14 9.29
CA GLU A 274 -3.89 -8.81 10.46
C GLU A 274 -2.73 -8.03 11.10
N MET A 275 -2.20 -6.97 10.46
CA MET A 275 -1.11 -6.15 11.00
C MET A 275 -1.52 -5.46 12.31
N ALA A 276 -0.56 -4.95 13.07
CA ALA A 276 -0.85 -4.26 14.33
C ALA A 276 -1.47 -2.86 14.15
N GLY A 277 -1.56 -2.38 12.90
CA GLY A 277 -2.10 -1.08 12.54
C GLY A 277 -1.34 -0.47 11.36
N VAL A 278 -1.81 0.70 10.91
CA VAL A 278 -1.21 1.45 9.78
C VAL A 278 0.23 1.84 10.09
N GLU A 279 0.52 2.31 11.31
CA GLU A 279 1.88 2.72 11.72
C GLU A 279 2.92 1.59 11.56
N GLN A 280 2.51 0.33 11.71
CA GLN A 280 3.43 -0.79 11.49
C GLN A 280 3.81 -0.90 10.01
N MET A 281 2.86 -0.70 9.10
CA MET A 281 3.09 -0.74 7.65
C MET A 281 3.92 0.45 7.20
N ASP A 282 3.64 1.67 7.70
CA ASP A 282 4.42 2.88 7.41
C ASP A 282 5.90 2.71 7.83
N ASN A 283 6.16 2.14 9.01
CA ASN A 283 7.53 1.85 9.47
C ASN A 283 8.26 0.83 8.57
N ILE A 284 7.52 -0.10 7.96
CA ILE A 284 8.07 -1.07 7.01
C ILE A 284 8.34 -0.38 5.67
N GLU A 285 7.42 0.46 5.20
CA GLU A 285 7.58 1.27 4.00
C GLU A 285 8.84 2.14 4.11
N ASP A 286 8.99 2.89 5.19
CA ASP A 286 10.19 3.71 5.50
C ASP A 286 11.49 2.89 5.52
N THR A 287 11.40 1.59 5.77
CA THR A 287 12.57 0.71 5.79
C THR A 287 12.98 0.29 4.38
N PHE A 288 12.04 -0.03 3.51
CA PHE A 288 12.30 -0.65 2.22
C PHE A 288 12.24 0.31 1.04
N LEU A 289 11.38 1.35 1.07
CA LEU A 289 11.18 2.29 -0.03
C LEU A 289 11.96 3.59 0.20
N ARG A 290 13.30 3.51 0.07
CA ARG A 290 14.22 4.64 0.35
C ARG A 290 14.93 5.21 -0.87
N ALA A 291 14.77 4.60 -2.03
CA ALA A 291 15.44 5.03 -3.24
C ALA A 291 14.65 6.16 -3.92
N ASP A 292 15.38 7.05 -4.59
CA ASP A 292 14.77 8.08 -5.47
C ASP A 292 14.38 7.45 -6.83
N THR A 293 13.54 6.42 -6.75
CA THR A 293 13.03 5.67 -7.91
C THR A 293 11.56 5.37 -7.70
N PRO A 294 10.73 5.37 -8.76
CA PRO A 294 9.33 5.01 -8.63
C PRO A 294 9.16 3.60 -8.03
N ALA A 295 8.50 3.54 -6.89
CA ALA A 295 8.20 2.32 -6.16
C ALA A 295 6.75 2.35 -5.66
N LEU A 296 6.16 1.18 -5.41
CA LEU A 296 4.78 1.07 -4.96
C LEU A 296 4.67 0.26 -3.67
N ASP A 297 3.88 0.78 -2.74
CA ASP A 297 3.38 0.08 -1.57
C ASP A 297 2.01 -0.53 -1.85
N ILE A 298 1.88 -1.84 -1.69
CA ILE A 298 0.69 -2.61 -2.03
C ILE A 298 0.11 -3.24 -0.77
N LYS A 299 -1.14 -2.91 -0.44
CA LYS A 299 -1.86 -3.44 0.70
C LYS A 299 -2.95 -4.42 0.24
N ILE A 300 -2.76 -5.71 0.52
CA ILE A 300 -3.68 -6.78 0.08
C ILE A 300 -4.43 -7.34 1.28
N PHE A 301 -5.77 -7.35 1.21
CA PHE A 301 -6.58 -7.95 2.26
C PHE A 301 -7.97 -8.35 1.78
N ASN A 302 -8.63 -9.19 2.59
CA ASN A 302 -10.06 -9.43 2.51
C ASN A 302 -10.73 -8.58 3.58
N PRO A 303 -11.61 -7.62 3.22
CA PRO A 303 -12.21 -6.74 4.22
C PRO A 303 -12.85 -7.51 5.37
N PRO A 304 -12.40 -7.29 6.62
CA PRO A 304 -13.07 -7.81 7.80
C PRO A 304 -14.52 -7.32 7.88
N LYS A 305 -15.37 -8.06 8.61
CA LYS A 305 -16.78 -7.68 8.76
C LYS A 305 -16.94 -6.37 9.51
N SER A 306 -16.14 -6.17 10.57
CA SER A 306 -16.24 -5.00 11.44
C SER A 306 -15.89 -3.72 10.70
N LYS A 307 -16.73 -2.71 10.85
CA LYS A 307 -16.48 -1.34 10.35
C LYS A 307 -15.32 -0.66 11.10
N ASN A 308 -15.06 -1.09 12.33
CA ASN A 308 -14.01 -0.57 13.20
C ASN A 308 -12.64 -1.21 12.95
N ASN A 309 -12.52 -2.14 11.99
CA ASN A 309 -11.20 -2.64 11.62
C ASN A 309 -10.38 -1.55 10.96
N PHE A 310 -9.15 -1.34 11.43
CA PHE A 310 -8.28 -0.25 11.00
C PHE A 310 -8.04 -0.22 9.47
N MET A 311 -8.02 -1.38 8.78
CA MET A 311 -7.87 -1.41 7.31
C MET A 311 -9.12 -0.96 6.57
N ASN A 312 -10.31 -1.22 7.12
CA ASN A 312 -11.55 -0.70 6.56
C ASN A 312 -11.61 0.83 6.73
N GLU A 313 -11.26 1.35 7.90
CA GLU A 313 -11.17 2.79 8.18
C GLU A 313 -10.12 3.47 7.29
N TYR A 314 -8.91 2.93 7.25
CA TYR A 314 -7.83 3.44 6.41
C TYR A 314 -8.22 3.47 4.91
N THR A 315 -8.92 2.43 4.44
CA THR A 315 -9.40 2.39 3.05
C THR A 315 -10.41 3.52 2.76
N GLU A 316 -11.29 3.84 3.70
CA GLU A 316 -12.23 4.97 3.58
C GLU A 316 -11.49 6.31 3.57
N GLU A 317 -10.51 6.50 4.44
CA GLU A 317 -9.67 7.72 4.49
C GLU A 317 -8.91 7.94 3.18
N CYS A 318 -8.44 6.85 2.56
CA CYS A 318 -7.67 6.89 1.33
C CYS A 318 -8.50 7.10 0.05
N GLN A 319 -9.84 7.08 0.11
CA GLN A 319 -10.68 7.23 -1.10
C GLN A 319 -10.39 8.51 -1.90
N ASN A 320 -10.02 9.59 -1.22
CA ASN A 320 -9.75 10.88 -1.84
C ASN A 320 -8.26 11.25 -1.84
N LYS A 321 -7.36 10.33 -1.47
CA LYS A 321 -5.91 10.57 -1.45
C LYS A 321 -5.35 10.44 -2.87
N PRO A 322 -4.75 11.51 -3.44
CA PRO A 322 -4.35 11.51 -4.85
C PRO A 322 -3.33 10.44 -5.22
N GLN A 323 -2.43 10.10 -4.28
CA GLN A 323 -1.34 9.14 -4.48
C GLN A 323 -1.75 7.69 -4.24
N THR A 324 -2.99 7.44 -3.78
CA THR A 324 -3.51 6.10 -3.51
C THR A 324 -4.50 5.66 -4.58
N ARG A 325 -4.48 4.39 -4.94
CA ARG A 325 -5.51 3.75 -5.77
C ARG A 325 -6.12 2.57 -5.04
N ILE A 326 -7.44 2.47 -5.12
CA ILE A 326 -8.18 1.36 -4.51
C ILE A 326 -8.68 0.45 -5.61
N CYS A 327 -8.30 -0.83 -5.52
CA CYS A 327 -8.76 -1.90 -6.40
C CYS A 327 -9.64 -2.86 -5.62
N HIS A 328 -10.89 -3.01 -6.04
CA HIS A 328 -11.79 -4.01 -5.49
C HIS A 328 -12.02 -5.10 -6.53
N SER A 329 -11.59 -6.33 -6.23
CA SER A 329 -11.69 -7.46 -7.15
C SER A 329 -12.72 -8.49 -6.71
N TYR A 330 -13.37 -9.11 -7.68
CA TYR A 330 -14.50 -10.00 -7.47
C TYR A 330 -14.26 -11.37 -8.11
N TYR A 331 -14.68 -12.44 -7.43
CA TYR A 331 -14.52 -13.82 -7.93
C TYR A 331 -15.29 -14.09 -9.22
N TYR A 332 -16.43 -13.44 -9.43
CA TYR A 332 -17.28 -13.65 -10.63
C TYR A 332 -16.69 -13.09 -11.92
N ASN A 333 -15.64 -12.24 -11.82
CA ASN A 333 -14.83 -11.78 -12.94
C ASN A 333 -13.64 -12.71 -13.25
N VAL A 334 -13.49 -13.79 -12.46
CA VAL A 334 -12.44 -14.79 -12.64
C VAL A 334 -12.96 -15.94 -13.49
N PRO A 335 -12.23 -16.39 -14.52
CA PRO A 335 -12.64 -17.55 -15.32
C PRO A 335 -12.90 -18.80 -14.47
N GLU A 336 -14.02 -19.48 -14.68
CA GLU A 336 -14.40 -20.69 -13.92
C GLU A 336 -13.29 -21.74 -13.90
N LYS A 337 -12.57 -21.93 -15.00
CA LYS A 337 -11.44 -22.87 -15.09
C LYS A 337 -10.30 -22.63 -14.08
N TRP A 338 -10.21 -21.41 -13.50
CA TRP A 338 -9.16 -21.09 -12.52
C TRP A 338 -9.56 -21.41 -11.09
N LEU A 339 -10.86 -21.28 -10.76
CA LEU A 339 -11.40 -21.53 -9.42
C LEU A 339 -12.09 -22.90 -9.31
N GLY A 340 -12.57 -23.43 -10.45
CA GLY A 340 -13.31 -24.67 -10.55
C GLY A 340 -14.81 -24.50 -10.22
N LYS A 341 -15.65 -25.30 -10.90
CA LYS A 341 -17.12 -25.25 -10.82
C LYS A 341 -17.66 -25.30 -9.38
N ARG A 342 -17.08 -26.16 -8.54
CA ARG A 342 -17.47 -26.32 -7.13
C ARG A 342 -17.37 -25.03 -6.31
N PHE A 343 -16.43 -24.15 -6.66
CA PHE A 343 -16.28 -22.85 -5.98
C PHE A 343 -17.50 -21.97 -6.25
N PHE A 344 -17.93 -21.88 -7.52
CA PHE A 344 -19.09 -21.09 -7.94
C PHE A 344 -20.40 -21.63 -7.37
N GLU A 345 -20.62 -22.94 -7.44
CA GLU A 345 -21.79 -23.61 -6.85
C GLU A 345 -21.91 -23.32 -5.34
N ARG A 346 -20.77 -23.32 -4.63
CA ARG A 346 -20.73 -22.98 -3.21
C ARG A 346 -21.01 -21.49 -2.96
N ALA A 347 -20.49 -20.60 -3.78
CA ALA A 347 -20.76 -19.17 -3.69
C ALA A 347 -22.25 -18.88 -3.90
N ASP A 348 -22.89 -19.50 -4.90
CA ASP A 348 -24.31 -19.36 -5.19
C ASP A 348 -25.17 -19.90 -4.03
N TRP A 349 -24.78 -21.02 -3.43
CA TRP A 349 -25.46 -21.53 -2.25
C TRP A 349 -25.43 -20.52 -1.09
N PHE A 350 -24.27 -19.91 -0.79
CA PHE A 350 -24.15 -18.90 0.26
C PHE A 350 -24.92 -17.62 -0.08
N LYS A 351 -24.96 -17.23 -1.34
CA LYS A 351 -25.73 -16.06 -1.80
C LYS A 351 -27.20 -16.18 -1.43
N ILE A 352 -27.77 -17.39 -1.52
CA ILE A 352 -29.19 -17.65 -1.22
C ILE A 352 -29.41 -17.86 0.28
N HIS A 353 -28.57 -18.68 0.92
CA HIS A 353 -28.84 -19.18 2.28
C HIS A 353 -28.18 -18.36 3.39
N LYS A 354 -27.09 -17.61 3.08
CA LYS A 354 -26.34 -16.81 4.04
C LYS A 354 -25.85 -15.49 3.38
N PRO A 355 -26.76 -14.59 3.02
CA PRO A 355 -26.43 -13.41 2.19
C PRO A 355 -25.38 -12.48 2.82
N LEU A 356 -25.39 -12.25 4.13
CA LEU A 356 -24.36 -11.43 4.80
C LEU A 356 -22.98 -12.10 4.76
N TYR A 357 -22.92 -13.42 4.99
CA TYR A 357 -21.70 -14.18 4.84
C TYR A 357 -21.18 -14.11 3.40
N TYR A 358 -22.06 -14.26 2.41
CA TYR A 358 -21.71 -14.13 0.98
C TYR A 358 -21.16 -12.75 0.66
N LYS A 359 -21.82 -11.69 1.09
CA LYS A 359 -21.37 -10.30 0.87
C LYS A 359 -19.97 -10.07 1.41
N ASN A 360 -19.70 -10.45 2.65
CA ASN A 360 -18.37 -10.26 3.22
C ASN A 360 -17.33 -11.21 2.61
N ASN A 361 -17.53 -12.53 2.68
CA ASN A 361 -16.49 -13.50 2.33
C ASN A 361 -16.23 -13.64 0.82
N TYR A 362 -17.26 -13.47 -0.03
CA TYR A 362 -17.14 -13.64 -1.49
C TYR A 362 -17.08 -12.33 -2.24
N LEU A 363 -17.79 -11.28 -1.78
CA LEU A 363 -17.74 -9.98 -2.42
C LEU A 363 -16.71 -9.04 -1.77
N GLY A 364 -16.22 -9.31 -0.55
CA GLY A 364 -15.31 -8.42 0.16
C GLY A 364 -15.98 -7.13 0.60
N GLU A 365 -17.28 -7.19 0.93
CA GLU A 365 -18.02 -6.07 1.49
C GLU A 365 -17.91 -6.04 3.01
N VAL A 366 -17.84 -4.84 3.58
CA VAL A 366 -17.91 -4.63 5.03
C VAL A 366 -19.37 -4.71 5.43
N THR A 367 -19.75 -5.76 6.16
CA THR A 367 -21.15 -6.07 6.47
C THR A 367 -21.57 -5.74 7.90
N GLY A 368 -20.62 -5.33 8.75
CA GLY A 368 -20.79 -5.35 10.20
C GLY A 368 -20.64 -6.78 10.77
N THR A 369 -20.38 -6.86 12.05
CA THR A 369 -20.17 -8.13 12.75
C THR A 369 -21.49 -8.86 13.03
N GLY A 370 -22.62 -8.17 12.97
CA GLY A 370 -23.91 -8.55 13.51
C GLY A 370 -24.02 -8.24 15.02
N GLY A 371 -22.99 -7.61 15.61
CA GLY A 371 -22.97 -7.11 16.98
C GLY A 371 -23.27 -5.61 17.05
N GLY A 372 -23.90 -5.04 16.04
CA GLY A 372 -24.31 -3.63 16.05
C GLY A 372 -25.16 -3.34 17.29
N ILE A 373 -24.86 -2.25 17.97
CA ILE A 373 -25.57 -1.87 19.19
C ILE A 373 -26.94 -1.29 18.87
N PHE A 374 -27.05 -0.55 17.76
CA PHE A 374 -28.25 0.13 17.34
C PHE A 374 -28.84 -0.49 16.07
N ASP A 375 -29.72 -1.47 16.22
CA ASP A 375 -30.45 -2.09 15.08
C ASP A 375 -31.64 -1.22 14.60
N ASN A 376 -31.97 -0.17 15.38
CA ASN A 376 -33.13 0.72 15.18
C ASN A 376 -32.77 2.01 14.42
N LEU A 377 -31.63 2.07 13.75
CA LEU A 377 -31.20 3.26 12.99
C LEU A 377 -31.91 3.40 11.65
N GLU A 378 -32.33 4.62 11.35
CA GLU A 378 -32.78 5.04 10.03
C GLU A 378 -31.97 6.28 9.59
N ILE A 379 -31.09 6.09 8.61
CA ILE A 379 -30.28 7.20 8.07
C ILE A 379 -31.00 7.80 6.88
N ARG A 380 -31.51 9.03 7.04
CA ARG A 380 -32.18 9.76 5.99
C ARG A 380 -32.15 11.26 6.21
N LYS A 381 -32.29 12.02 5.15
CA LYS A 381 -32.49 13.44 5.24
C LYS A 381 -33.83 13.77 5.94
N ILE A 382 -33.78 14.72 6.87
CA ILE A 382 -34.96 15.31 7.53
C ILE A 382 -35.27 16.62 6.84
N SER A 383 -36.46 16.75 6.27
CA SER A 383 -36.81 17.98 5.53
C SER A 383 -37.03 19.17 6.47
N ASP A 384 -36.94 20.39 5.92
CA ASP A 384 -37.18 21.61 6.72
C ASP A 384 -38.63 21.68 7.19
N GLU A 385 -39.58 21.15 6.39
CA GLU A 385 -41.01 21.07 6.76
C GLU A 385 -41.19 20.09 7.95
N GLU A 386 -40.49 18.95 7.96
CA GLU A 386 -40.52 18.00 9.08
C GLU A 386 -39.92 18.63 10.35
N LEU A 387 -38.83 19.37 10.25
CA LEU A 387 -38.22 20.07 11.39
C LEU A 387 -39.17 21.13 12.00
N MET A 388 -40.02 21.77 11.21
CA MET A 388 -40.98 22.77 11.70
C MET A 388 -42.12 22.15 12.52
N THR A 389 -42.28 20.82 12.47
CA THR A 389 -43.27 20.11 13.28
C THR A 389 -42.76 19.74 14.68
N PHE A 390 -41.44 19.87 14.93
CA PHE A 390 -40.84 19.51 16.21
C PHE A 390 -41.10 20.61 17.25
N ASP A 391 -41.79 20.26 18.30
CA ASP A 391 -42.28 21.20 19.31
C ASP A 391 -41.24 21.48 20.41
N THR A 392 -40.42 20.50 20.75
CA THR A 392 -39.43 20.58 21.84
C THR A 392 -38.06 20.06 21.41
N ILE A 393 -37.16 20.98 21.05
CA ILE A 393 -35.80 20.62 20.63
C ILE A 393 -34.88 20.55 21.86
N ASN A 394 -34.20 19.42 22.01
CA ASN A 394 -33.22 19.21 23.05
C ASN A 394 -31.80 19.55 22.53
N HIS A 395 -30.98 20.12 23.40
CA HIS A 395 -29.61 20.52 23.08
C HIS A 395 -28.64 19.92 24.07
N GLY A 396 -27.59 19.28 23.59
CA GLY A 396 -26.54 18.67 24.40
C GLY A 396 -25.15 19.15 24.02
N LEU A 397 -24.26 19.18 25.01
CA LEU A 397 -22.87 19.56 24.79
C LEU A 397 -21.95 18.59 25.53
N ASP A 398 -21.09 17.93 24.77
CA ASP A 398 -19.96 17.18 25.30
C ASP A 398 -18.68 17.99 25.13
N PHE A 399 -17.92 18.16 26.23
CA PHE A 399 -16.69 18.94 26.25
C PHE A 399 -15.49 18.05 25.95
N GLY A 400 -14.69 18.45 24.95
CA GLY A 400 -13.46 17.80 24.59
C GLY A 400 -12.38 18.78 24.12
N TYR A 401 -11.11 18.37 24.21
CA TYR A 401 -10.00 19.06 23.57
C TYR A 401 -9.15 18.07 22.77
N THR A 402 -8.64 17.02 23.42
CA THR A 402 -7.97 15.88 22.77
C THR A 402 -9.00 15.05 22.01
N HIS A 403 -10.11 14.76 22.67
CA HIS A 403 -11.33 14.25 22.06
C HIS A 403 -12.13 15.40 21.44
N PRO A 404 -13.03 15.12 20.48
CA PRO A 404 -13.90 16.11 19.91
C PRO A 404 -14.77 16.81 20.96
N GLN A 405 -15.06 18.09 20.72
CA GLN A 405 -16.12 18.81 21.39
C GLN A 405 -17.35 18.80 20.50
N VAL A 406 -18.48 18.36 21.03
CA VAL A 406 -19.70 18.15 20.27
C VAL A 406 -20.90 18.85 20.88
N PHE A 407 -21.60 19.63 20.07
CA PHE A 407 -22.94 20.15 20.37
C PHE A 407 -23.94 19.42 19.47
N SER A 408 -25.03 18.90 20.06
CA SER A 408 -26.07 18.20 19.34
C SER A 408 -27.45 18.83 19.52
N GLN A 409 -28.31 18.64 18.51
CA GLN A 409 -29.72 18.96 18.53
C GLN A 409 -30.52 17.73 18.17
N ASN A 410 -31.51 17.40 18.99
CA ASN A 410 -32.40 16.29 18.74
C ASN A 410 -33.86 16.62 19.18
N TYR A 411 -34.78 15.82 18.67
CA TYR A 411 -36.17 15.79 19.05
C TYR A 411 -36.60 14.36 19.34
N TYR A 412 -37.34 14.15 20.41
CA TYR A 412 -37.91 12.87 20.76
C TYR A 412 -39.43 12.91 20.70
N ASP A 413 -39.97 12.11 19.81
CA ASP A 413 -41.42 11.93 19.64
C ASP A 413 -41.90 10.84 20.59
N TYR A 414 -42.67 11.23 21.59
CA TYR A 414 -43.23 10.32 22.58
C TYR A 414 -44.37 9.43 22.02
N GLU A 415 -45.04 9.85 20.95
CA GLU A 415 -46.14 9.07 20.39
C GLU A 415 -45.62 7.89 19.57
N THR A 416 -44.57 8.09 18.83
CA THR A 416 -43.97 7.08 17.96
C THR A 416 -42.73 6.42 18.55
N ASP A 417 -42.28 6.84 19.75
CA ASP A 417 -41.04 6.42 20.39
C ASP A 417 -39.84 6.55 19.43
N THR A 418 -39.76 7.71 18.76
CA THR A 418 -38.75 7.97 17.74
C THR A 418 -37.86 9.14 18.12
N LEU A 419 -36.55 8.90 18.08
CA LEU A 419 -35.54 9.95 18.25
C LEU A 419 -35.10 10.48 16.88
N TYR A 420 -35.16 11.80 16.68
CA TYR A 420 -34.67 12.49 15.50
C TYR A 420 -33.43 13.31 15.86
N ILE A 421 -32.29 13.07 15.16
CA ILE A 421 -31.03 13.80 15.34
C ILE A 421 -30.75 14.58 14.05
N PHE A 422 -30.71 15.92 14.17
CA PHE A 422 -30.70 16.80 12.99
C PHE A 422 -29.78 18.01 13.12
N GLY A 423 -28.96 18.09 14.16
CA GLY A 423 -27.99 19.18 14.30
C GLY A 423 -26.76 18.76 15.06
N GLU A 424 -25.61 18.99 14.47
CA GLU A 424 -24.33 18.81 15.15
C GLU A 424 -23.39 19.99 14.88
N VAL A 425 -22.58 20.33 15.88
CA VAL A 425 -21.35 21.12 15.70
C VAL A 425 -20.23 20.30 16.31
N TYR A 426 -19.32 19.86 15.48
CA TYR A 426 -18.21 18.96 15.83
C TYR A 426 -16.87 19.67 15.66
N SER A 427 -15.96 19.56 16.64
CA SER A 427 -14.64 20.20 16.56
C SER A 427 -13.59 19.48 17.36
N LYS A 428 -12.52 19.03 16.71
CA LYS A 428 -11.31 18.50 17.36
C LYS A 428 -10.33 19.64 17.71
N LYS A 429 -9.58 19.50 18.80
CA LYS A 429 -8.54 20.44 19.27
C LYS A 429 -9.01 21.89 19.30
N CYS A 430 -10.25 22.12 19.75
CA CYS A 430 -10.90 23.42 19.79
C CYS A 430 -11.01 23.92 21.25
N LYS A 431 -10.62 25.18 21.50
CA LYS A 431 -10.83 25.82 22.81
C LYS A 431 -12.32 26.12 23.01
N ASN A 432 -12.82 26.02 24.26
CA ASN A 432 -14.20 26.33 24.62
C ASN A 432 -14.67 27.69 24.07
N SER A 433 -13.83 28.74 24.18
CA SER A 433 -14.15 30.09 23.67
C SER A 433 -14.33 30.16 22.14
N THR A 434 -13.63 29.31 21.41
CA THR A 434 -13.78 29.20 19.95
C THR A 434 -15.02 28.41 19.58
N PHE A 435 -15.29 27.35 20.33
CA PHE A 435 -16.47 26.52 20.15
C PHE A 435 -17.76 27.29 20.46
N ALA A 436 -17.78 28.05 21.57
CA ALA A 436 -18.89 28.92 21.94
C ALA A 436 -19.28 29.89 20.82
N ARG A 437 -18.31 30.42 20.07
CA ARG A 437 -18.61 31.28 18.89
C ARG A 437 -19.35 30.53 17.80
N LYS A 438 -19.05 29.24 17.58
CA LYS A 438 -19.70 28.41 16.57
C LYS A 438 -21.17 28.14 16.90
N ILE A 439 -21.48 27.98 18.22
CA ILE A 439 -22.83 27.72 18.71
C ILE A 439 -23.53 28.97 19.24
N LYS A 440 -23.01 30.19 18.96
CA LYS A 440 -23.56 31.47 19.46
C LYS A 440 -25.05 31.66 19.22
N LYS A 441 -25.58 31.15 18.11
CA LYS A 441 -27.01 31.24 17.78
C LYS A 441 -27.93 30.50 18.79
N PHE A 442 -27.36 29.66 19.64
CA PHE A 442 -28.07 28.86 20.64
C PHE A 442 -27.93 29.40 22.08
N MET A 443 -27.50 30.66 22.30
CA MET A 443 -27.31 31.24 23.64
C MET A 443 -28.61 31.27 24.46
N ASN A 444 -29.75 31.42 23.77
CA ASN A 444 -31.06 31.59 24.43
C ASN A 444 -31.80 30.28 24.71
N VAL A 445 -31.20 29.13 24.32
CA VAL A 445 -31.81 27.81 24.55
C VAL A 445 -31.07 27.13 25.70
N GLU A 446 -31.75 26.24 26.41
CA GLU A 446 -31.12 25.41 27.43
C GLU A 446 -30.18 24.38 26.76
N ILE A 447 -28.96 24.29 27.25
CA ILE A 447 -27.96 23.31 26.80
C ILE A 447 -27.55 22.45 27.98
N ILE A 448 -27.81 21.15 27.87
CA ILE A 448 -27.40 20.20 28.92
C ILE A 448 -25.98 19.69 28.58
N CYS A 449 -25.05 19.94 29.48
CA CYS A 449 -23.63 19.71 29.29
C CYS A 449 -23.11 18.53 30.11
N ASP A 450 -21.99 17.96 29.72
CA ASP A 450 -21.27 17.02 30.58
C ASP A 450 -20.95 17.63 31.94
N SER A 451 -21.51 17.07 33.02
CA SER A 451 -21.30 17.54 34.38
C SER A 451 -19.93 17.16 34.98
N ALA A 452 -19.13 16.34 34.29
CA ALA A 452 -17.74 16.09 34.70
C ALA A 452 -16.82 17.31 34.43
N ARG A 453 -17.32 18.31 33.69
CA ARG A 453 -16.59 19.54 33.34
C ARG A 453 -17.29 20.79 33.89
N PRO A 454 -17.37 20.95 35.24
CA PRO A 454 -18.01 22.13 35.84
C PRO A 454 -17.31 23.43 35.44
N ASP A 455 -16.02 23.40 35.20
CA ASP A 455 -15.22 24.49 34.64
C ASP A 455 -15.73 24.95 33.27
N GLY A 456 -15.96 23.98 32.36
CA GLY A 456 -16.50 24.26 31.04
C GLY A 456 -17.92 24.83 31.07
N ILE A 457 -18.77 24.34 31.98
CA ILE A 457 -20.13 24.84 32.19
C ILE A 457 -20.09 26.29 32.68
N ALA A 458 -19.24 26.60 33.66
CA ALA A 458 -19.07 27.96 34.17
C ALA A 458 -18.60 28.94 33.08
N GLU A 459 -17.60 28.54 32.27
CA GLU A 459 -17.16 29.33 31.11
C GLU A 459 -18.30 29.62 30.15
N MET A 460 -19.14 28.62 29.81
CA MET A 460 -20.29 28.82 28.91
C MET A 460 -21.30 29.79 29.52
N GLN A 461 -21.59 29.70 30.83
CA GLN A 461 -22.46 30.62 31.56
C GLN A 461 -21.89 32.04 31.59
N ASP A 462 -20.61 32.22 31.81
CA ASP A 462 -19.91 33.53 31.77
C ASP A 462 -20.03 34.19 30.38
N TRP A 463 -20.10 33.39 29.30
CA TRP A 463 -20.34 33.88 27.93
C TRP A 463 -21.83 34.07 27.61
N GLY A 464 -22.73 33.88 28.57
CA GLY A 464 -24.16 34.14 28.46
C GLY A 464 -24.99 32.97 27.87
N PHE A 465 -24.46 31.74 27.86
CA PHE A 465 -25.23 30.56 27.51
C PHE A 465 -26.06 30.05 28.69
N ASN A 466 -27.26 29.55 28.44
CA ASN A 466 -28.04 28.81 29.42
C ASN A 466 -27.56 27.35 29.50
N ALA A 467 -26.33 27.15 29.99
CA ALA A 467 -25.68 25.86 30.13
C ALA A 467 -25.90 25.29 31.54
N ILE A 468 -26.34 24.03 31.60
CA ILE A 468 -26.55 23.31 32.86
C ILE A 468 -25.90 21.94 32.79
N GLY A 469 -25.43 21.42 33.92
CA GLY A 469 -24.84 20.09 34.01
C GLY A 469 -25.90 18.98 33.96
N ALA A 470 -25.58 17.93 33.21
CA ALA A 470 -26.40 16.72 33.15
C ALA A 470 -26.51 16.08 34.56
N LYS A 471 -27.70 15.63 34.93
CA LYS A 471 -27.89 14.88 36.16
C LYS A 471 -27.29 13.47 36.01
N LYS A 472 -26.23 13.15 36.81
CA LYS A 472 -25.52 11.88 36.76
C LYS A 472 -25.79 10.97 37.97
N ARG A 473 -27.00 11.03 38.56
CA ARG A 473 -27.36 10.08 39.65
C ARG A 473 -27.64 8.69 39.04
N TRP A 474 -26.61 7.94 38.79
CA TRP A 474 -26.68 6.67 38.10
C TRP A 474 -26.65 5.45 39.04
N GLY A 475 -26.70 5.61 40.39
CA GLY A 475 -26.46 4.47 41.29
C GLY A 475 -25.17 3.71 40.92
N SER A 476 -24.75 2.75 41.64
CA SER A 476 -23.48 2.04 41.49
C SER A 476 -23.08 1.70 40.00
N GLY A 477 -22.40 2.62 39.32
CA GLY A 477 -21.54 2.35 38.16
C GLY A 477 -22.19 2.07 36.79
N LYS A 478 -23.50 1.93 36.65
CA LYS A 478 -24.17 1.51 35.42
C LYS A 478 -24.97 2.59 34.68
N GLY A 479 -24.63 3.84 34.87
CA GLY A 479 -25.41 4.93 34.29
C GLY A 479 -25.26 5.09 32.77
N ARG A 480 -24.04 4.89 32.28
CA ARG A 480 -23.74 4.91 30.86
C ARG A 480 -24.49 3.76 30.14
N ASP A 481 -24.41 2.56 30.66
CA ASP A 481 -25.05 1.37 30.12
C ASP A 481 -26.57 1.56 29.99
N TYR A 482 -27.22 2.14 31.01
CA TYR A 482 -28.65 2.44 30.95
C TYR A 482 -29.00 3.43 29.83
N CYS A 483 -28.16 4.44 29.58
CA CYS A 483 -28.40 5.38 28.48
C CYS A 483 -28.31 4.69 27.10
N TRP A 484 -27.34 3.81 26.95
CA TRP A 484 -27.20 3.01 25.74
C TRP A 484 -28.39 2.05 25.54
N GLU A 485 -28.80 1.34 26.61
CA GLU A 485 -30.00 0.52 26.61
C GLU A 485 -31.26 1.32 26.28
N TRP A 486 -31.36 2.57 26.79
CA TRP A 486 -32.48 3.44 26.50
C TRP A 486 -32.55 3.79 25.00
N LEU A 487 -31.42 4.13 24.39
CA LEU A 487 -31.32 4.38 22.94
C LEU A 487 -31.68 3.13 22.12
N GLN A 488 -31.23 1.96 22.53
CA GLN A 488 -31.59 0.69 21.88
C GLN A 488 -33.08 0.38 21.96
N ARG A 489 -33.75 0.78 23.06
CA ARG A 489 -35.20 0.55 23.26
C ARG A 489 -36.09 1.48 22.46
N CYS A 490 -35.58 2.63 21.98
CA CYS A 490 -36.34 3.47 21.08
C CYS A 490 -36.85 2.67 19.87
N ASN A 491 -38.09 2.89 19.48
CA ASN A 491 -38.64 2.24 18.28
C ASN A 491 -37.78 2.56 17.05
N LYS A 492 -37.27 3.82 16.98
CA LYS A 492 -36.44 4.27 15.85
C LYS A 492 -35.52 5.41 16.28
N ILE A 493 -34.31 5.44 15.69
CA ILE A 493 -33.40 6.58 15.73
C ILE A 493 -33.15 7.06 14.30
N VAL A 494 -33.67 8.24 13.97
CA VAL A 494 -33.53 8.87 12.65
C VAL A 494 -32.38 9.87 12.71
N ILE A 495 -31.38 9.71 11.86
CA ILE A 495 -30.21 10.62 11.79
C ILE A 495 -30.12 11.24 10.41
N ASP A 496 -30.02 12.58 10.37
CA ASP A 496 -29.78 13.32 9.13
C ASP A 496 -28.28 13.31 8.77
N PRO A 497 -27.84 12.58 7.73
CA PRO A 497 -26.43 12.44 7.41
C PRO A 497 -25.80 13.72 6.85
N GLU A 498 -26.60 14.63 6.25
CA GLU A 498 -26.09 15.90 5.73
C GLU A 498 -25.79 16.90 6.85
N ARG A 499 -26.60 16.87 7.93
CA ARG A 499 -26.48 17.78 9.08
C ARG A 499 -25.64 17.20 10.22
N CYS A 500 -25.58 15.86 10.34
CA CYS A 500 -24.95 15.15 11.44
C CYS A 500 -24.02 14.02 10.97
N PRO A 501 -23.02 14.31 10.09
CA PRO A 501 -22.19 13.28 9.47
C PRO A 501 -21.28 12.54 10.46
N ASN A 502 -20.89 13.17 11.59
CA ASN A 502 -20.08 12.49 12.60
C ASN A 502 -20.98 11.63 13.52
N THR A 503 -22.16 12.10 13.86
CA THR A 503 -23.16 11.33 14.60
C THR A 503 -23.56 10.06 13.83
N GLU A 504 -23.85 10.18 12.53
CA GLU A 504 -24.11 9.03 11.68
C GLU A 504 -23.00 7.98 11.80
N LYS A 505 -21.73 8.41 11.63
CA LYS A 505 -20.58 7.50 11.69
C LYS A 505 -20.45 6.79 13.03
N GLU A 506 -20.58 7.50 14.14
CA GLU A 506 -20.43 6.91 15.48
C GLU A 506 -21.56 5.91 15.77
N PHE A 507 -22.81 6.25 15.48
CA PHE A 507 -23.93 5.32 15.68
C PHE A 507 -23.82 4.06 14.82
N ILE A 508 -23.39 4.19 13.56
CA ILE A 508 -23.19 3.05 12.66
C ILE A 508 -22.00 2.17 13.11
N LYS A 509 -20.94 2.78 13.67
CA LYS A 509 -19.74 2.08 14.14
C LYS A 509 -19.89 1.43 15.51
N ALA A 510 -20.92 1.81 16.27
CA ALA A 510 -21.15 1.25 17.59
C ALA A 510 -21.47 -0.26 17.52
N GLU A 511 -20.48 -1.09 17.82
CA GLU A 511 -20.55 -2.55 17.81
C GLU A 511 -20.04 -3.12 19.13
N HIS A 512 -20.68 -4.17 19.64
CA HIS A 512 -20.16 -4.97 20.74
C HIS A 512 -18.84 -5.67 20.34
N GLU A 513 -17.91 -5.78 21.26
CA GLU A 513 -16.66 -6.50 21.04
C GLU A 513 -16.92 -7.96 20.70
N GLN A 514 -16.37 -8.44 19.58
CA GLN A 514 -16.46 -9.85 19.21
C GLN A 514 -15.39 -10.65 19.95
N LEU A 515 -15.83 -11.62 20.75
CA LEU A 515 -14.95 -12.53 21.48
C LEU A 515 -14.31 -13.57 20.56
N PRO A 516 -13.19 -14.21 20.96
CA PRO A 516 -12.49 -15.22 20.14
C PRO A 516 -13.34 -16.42 19.72
N ASP A 517 -14.39 -16.75 20.47
CA ASP A 517 -15.33 -17.83 20.16
C ASP A 517 -16.42 -17.42 19.15
N GLY A 518 -16.42 -16.16 18.73
CA GLY A 518 -17.38 -15.58 17.79
C GLY A 518 -18.66 -15.03 18.41
N SER A 519 -18.84 -15.15 19.73
CA SER A 519 -19.88 -14.45 20.48
C SER A 519 -19.55 -12.98 20.70
N PHE A 520 -20.50 -12.18 21.18
CA PHE A 520 -20.30 -10.78 21.48
C PHE A 520 -20.24 -10.55 22.97
N SER A 521 -19.42 -9.58 23.41
CA SER A 521 -19.40 -9.11 24.79
C SER A 521 -20.72 -8.41 25.13
N ASP A 522 -21.23 -8.61 26.33
CA ASP A 522 -22.39 -7.87 26.84
C ASP A 522 -22.01 -6.43 27.24
N ALA A 523 -20.72 -6.11 27.30
CA ALA A 523 -20.24 -4.77 27.63
C ALA A 523 -20.34 -3.83 26.44
N TYR A 524 -20.71 -2.58 26.69
CA TYR A 524 -20.61 -1.53 25.70
C TYR A 524 -19.14 -1.15 25.46
N PRO A 525 -18.73 -0.96 24.19
CA PRO A 525 -17.35 -0.67 23.87
C PRO A 525 -16.91 0.68 24.42
N ASP A 526 -15.63 0.79 24.76
CA ASP A 526 -15.01 2.06 25.16
C ASP A 526 -14.45 2.75 23.89
N LEU A 527 -15.35 3.30 23.09
CA LEU A 527 -15.07 3.96 21.81
C LEU A 527 -15.02 5.47 21.96
N GLU A 528 -14.53 6.17 20.90
CA GLU A 528 -14.80 7.60 20.71
C GLU A 528 -16.33 7.74 20.49
N GLU A 529 -17.05 8.16 21.52
CA GLU A 529 -18.52 8.21 21.56
C GLU A 529 -19.03 9.63 21.81
N ASP A 530 -18.25 10.64 21.42
CA ASP A 530 -18.47 12.04 21.75
C ASP A 530 -19.83 12.54 21.23
N THR A 531 -20.26 12.11 20.04
CA THR A 531 -21.57 12.50 19.49
C THR A 531 -22.71 11.74 20.14
N ILE A 532 -22.53 10.48 20.47
CA ILE A 532 -23.52 9.67 21.21
C ILE A 532 -23.72 10.28 22.59
N MET A 533 -22.63 10.64 23.28
CA MET A 533 -22.69 11.27 24.59
C MET A 533 -23.35 12.66 24.55
N ALA A 534 -23.05 13.49 23.54
CA ALA A 534 -23.71 14.78 23.37
C ALA A 534 -25.23 14.61 23.19
N ASN A 535 -25.68 13.60 22.44
CA ASN A 535 -27.11 13.30 22.30
C ASN A 535 -27.72 12.75 23.59
N ILE A 536 -27.00 11.92 24.36
CA ILE A 536 -27.44 11.46 25.67
C ILE A 536 -27.59 12.63 26.64
N TYR A 537 -26.66 13.61 26.64
CA TYR A 537 -26.82 14.82 27.44
C TYR A 537 -28.04 15.62 27.03
N ALA A 538 -28.27 15.82 25.73
CA ALA A 538 -29.49 16.48 25.26
C ALA A 538 -30.77 15.81 25.78
N LEU A 539 -30.79 14.48 25.81
CA LEU A 539 -31.93 13.67 26.26
C LEU A 539 -31.96 13.44 27.79
N ASN A 540 -31.04 14.01 28.53
CA ASN A 540 -30.86 13.71 29.97
C ASN A 540 -32.16 13.75 30.80
N ARG A 541 -33.02 14.75 30.57
CA ARG A 541 -34.29 14.87 31.31
C ARG A 541 -35.26 13.73 30.94
N ILE A 542 -35.30 13.35 29.69
CA ILE A 542 -36.19 12.28 29.16
C ILE A 542 -35.73 10.94 29.70
N ILE A 543 -34.44 10.64 29.60
CA ILE A 543 -33.83 9.39 30.08
C ILE A 543 -34.02 9.26 31.60
N MET A 544 -33.82 10.34 32.35
CA MET A 544 -34.01 10.32 33.81
C MET A 544 -35.46 10.11 34.21
N THR A 545 -36.43 10.65 33.45
CA THR A 545 -37.84 10.41 33.70
C THR A 545 -38.21 8.95 33.44
N SER A 546 -37.72 8.37 32.31
CA SER A 546 -37.91 6.95 32.01
C SER A 546 -37.35 6.06 33.10
N ARG A 547 -36.14 6.36 33.58
CA ARG A 547 -35.50 5.59 34.66
C ARG A 547 -36.30 5.62 35.98
N ARG A 548 -36.90 6.75 36.30
CA ARG A 548 -37.80 6.85 37.48
C ARG A 548 -39.02 5.97 37.33
N ASN A 549 -39.61 5.94 36.11
CA ASN A 549 -40.76 5.10 35.79
C ASN A 549 -40.44 3.61 35.82
N ASP A 550 -39.19 3.25 35.47
CA ASP A 550 -38.70 1.85 35.53
C ASP A 550 -38.38 1.38 36.97
N GLY A 551 -38.59 2.23 37.99
CA GLY A 551 -38.33 1.91 39.42
C GLY A 551 -36.84 1.76 39.75
N LEU A 552 -35.96 2.28 38.93
CA LEU A 552 -34.50 2.20 39.09
C LEU A 552 -33.91 3.47 39.74
N TYR A 553 -34.76 4.29 40.37
CA TYR A 553 -34.37 5.52 41.05
C TYR A 553 -34.41 5.28 42.55
N ASP A 554 -33.26 5.45 43.24
CA ASP A 554 -33.21 5.45 44.70
C ASP A 554 -33.77 6.79 45.19
N ASP A 555 -34.99 6.78 45.75
CA ASP A 555 -35.68 7.96 46.31
C ASP A 555 -35.07 8.46 47.66
N ASP A 556 -34.04 7.80 48.19
CA ASP A 556 -33.61 8.00 49.57
C ASP A 556 -32.50 9.04 49.77
N VAL A 557 -32.20 9.95 48.83
CA VAL A 557 -31.24 11.04 49.04
C VAL A 557 -31.80 12.38 48.54
N GLU A 558 -32.64 13.02 49.35
CA GLU A 558 -32.81 14.49 49.33
C GLU A 558 -31.54 15.12 49.88
N GLU A 559 -30.58 15.51 49.06
CA GLU A 559 -29.58 16.48 49.44
C GLU A 559 -30.13 17.88 49.21
N GLU A 560 -30.36 18.59 50.34
CA GLU A 560 -30.57 20.02 50.37
C GLU A 560 -29.50 20.74 49.56
N ILE A 561 -29.93 21.45 48.51
CA ILE A 561 -29.10 22.42 47.79
C ILE A 561 -28.91 23.60 48.74
N VAL A 562 -27.85 23.59 49.52
CA VAL A 562 -27.41 24.79 50.28
C VAL A 562 -26.71 25.70 49.28
N TRP A 563 -27.43 26.75 48.91
CA TRP A 563 -26.87 27.89 48.19
C TRP A 563 -25.96 28.65 49.19
N LYS A 564 -24.65 28.62 48.98
CA LYS A 564 -23.72 29.59 49.52
C LYS A 564 -22.96 30.26 48.42
#